data_e7274c70072d0b784a719d63dac9ec7b
#
_entry.id   e7274c70072d0b784a719d63dac9ec7b
#
_cell.length_a   1.000
_cell.length_b   1.000
_cell.length_c   1.000
_cell.angle_alpha   90.00
_cell.angle_beta   90.00
_cell.angle_gamma   90.00
#
_symmetry.space_group_name_H-M   'P 1'
#
loop_
_entity.id
_entity.type
_entity.pdbx_description
1 polymer ?
#
loop_
_entity_poly.entity_id
_entity_poly.type
_entity_poly.pdbx_seq_one_letter_code
_entity_poly.pdbx_strand_id
1 'polypeptide(L)'
;MKFKWHPKSKPSPVVAAIYESIEIGHGSIGTTGMQTEEDIAILASMLTTTQGRTDLDKVRLIWDAIASTKAPSDESALLETINVQAAVRRRKRREKFTFISSLSVARGWAPASIKVDDLTVRFFKNGLPRRYASRIDVTRDAIKWGHISPNPESYCYIAINVEAKNHTEAFELATRELDLLRGAFCWLANPQVEQILLGSEYKPVNVVRSGSFHTLHEASGKVATSTLMYEPNHSPANLYSHSDPKRFFRSLKIILRKLREKAYSGRLADALIRFTKAFDEADADMAFVKGWSALESLLSSTRADYPALVRLCTFLYADRAYHEAVISQLVEHRNSSVHRVSDGTLSRLFCYRLQGFFRVTLKFHLANQKHFQGFEEAMHFLDGPHTIEELDRRMALAMLAKSFLDNPAKPPTG
;
A
#
# COMPACT_ATOMS: atom_id res chain seq x y z
N MET A 1 17.45 -3.84 -17.00
CA MET A 1 17.17 -4.32 -15.62
C MET A 1 17.45 -5.79 -15.56
N LYS A 2 18.39 -6.20 -14.73
CA LYS A 2 18.72 -7.63 -14.49
C LYS A 2 18.41 -7.98 -13.04
N PHE A 3 17.95 -9.20 -12.81
CA PHE A 3 17.85 -9.77 -11.46
C PHE A 3 19.23 -10.21 -10.98
N LYS A 4 19.41 -10.13 -9.67
CA LYS A 4 20.59 -10.59 -8.94
C LYS A 4 20.12 -11.19 -7.61
N TRP A 5 20.88 -12.11 -7.05
CA TRP A 5 20.68 -12.52 -5.67
C TRP A 5 21.03 -11.36 -4.72
N HIS A 6 20.27 -11.24 -3.65
CA HIS A 6 20.58 -10.26 -2.61
C HIS A 6 21.93 -10.61 -1.97
N PRO A 7 22.87 -9.65 -1.76
CA PRO A 7 24.23 -9.95 -1.29
C PRO A 7 24.34 -10.73 0.03
N LYS A 8 23.32 -10.63 0.90
CA LYS A 8 23.26 -11.33 2.18
C LYS A 8 22.48 -12.66 2.12
N SER A 9 21.95 -13.06 0.97
CA SER A 9 21.19 -14.29 0.81
C SER A 9 22.11 -15.46 0.42
N LYS A 10 21.65 -16.67 0.72
CA LYS A 10 22.31 -17.95 0.36
C LYS A 10 21.32 -18.78 -0.45
N PRO A 11 21.19 -18.56 -1.77
CA PRO A 11 20.17 -19.22 -2.57
C PRO A 11 20.46 -20.71 -2.84
N SER A 12 21.73 -21.14 -2.89
CA SER A 12 22.11 -22.51 -3.28
C SER A 12 21.38 -23.62 -2.50
N PRO A 13 21.26 -23.59 -1.16
CA PRO A 13 20.53 -24.64 -0.45
C PRO A 13 19.04 -24.70 -0.80
N VAL A 14 18.42 -23.53 -1.02
CA VAL A 14 16.99 -23.45 -1.37
C VAL A 14 16.76 -23.93 -2.81
N VAL A 15 17.66 -23.60 -3.72
CA VAL A 15 17.63 -24.11 -5.12
C VAL A 15 17.76 -25.62 -5.14
N ALA A 16 18.69 -26.20 -4.37
CA ALA A 16 18.85 -27.65 -4.27
C ALA A 16 17.57 -28.32 -3.73
N ALA A 17 16.99 -27.81 -2.64
CA ALA A 17 15.76 -28.35 -2.04
C ALA A 17 14.58 -28.30 -3.03
N ILE A 18 14.44 -27.22 -3.80
CA ILE A 18 13.40 -27.11 -4.85
C ILE A 18 13.59 -28.22 -5.89
N TYR A 19 14.81 -28.42 -6.41
CA TYR A 19 15.05 -29.45 -7.44
C TYR A 19 14.95 -30.88 -6.92
N GLU A 20 15.15 -31.13 -5.64
CA GLU A 20 14.89 -32.41 -4.98
C GLU A 20 13.38 -32.71 -4.82
N SER A 21 12.56 -31.67 -4.74
CA SER A 21 11.11 -31.79 -4.51
C SER A 21 10.25 -31.73 -5.77
N ILE A 22 10.86 -31.56 -6.95
CA ILE A 22 10.14 -31.48 -8.22
C ILE A 22 10.51 -32.64 -9.14
N GLU A 23 9.50 -33.21 -9.82
CA GLU A 23 9.66 -34.13 -10.92
C GLU A 23 9.47 -33.39 -12.25
N ILE A 24 10.53 -33.29 -13.05
CA ILE A 24 10.48 -32.66 -14.36
C ILE A 24 10.10 -33.74 -15.38
N GLY A 25 8.81 -33.82 -15.73
CA GLY A 25 8.29 -34.72 -16.78
C GLY A 25 8.12 -34.02 -18.14
N HIS A 26 7.70 -34.78 -19.15
CA HIS A 26 7.45 -34.27 -20.50
C HIS A 26 6.36 -33.17 -20.51
N GLY A 27 6.76 -31.90 -20.30
CA GLY A 27 5.90 -30.74 -20.44
C GLY A 27 5.09 -30.35 -19.19
N SER A 28 5.26 -31.04 -18.06
CA SER A 28 4.68 -30.71 -16.77
C SER A 28 5.69 -30.84 -15.64
N ILE A 29 5.55 -30.00 -14.62
CA ILE A 29 6.30 -30.12 -13.37
C ILE A 29 5.34 -30.70 -12.33
N GLY A 30 5.66 -31.87 -11.81
CA GLY A 30 5.04 -32.42 -10.62
C GLY A 30 5.77 -31.91 -9.37
N THR A 31 5.03 -31.58 -8.33
CA THR A 31 5.58 -31.24 -7.01
C THR A 31 5.21 -32.31 -6.02
N THR A 32 6.16 -32.76 -5.20
CA THR A 32 5.94 -33.80 -4.20
C THR A 32 5.38 -33.28 -2.88
N GLY A 33 5.09 -31.94 -2.76
CA GLY A 33 4.51 -31.36 -1.56
C GLY A 33 4.28 -29.84 -1.62
N MET A 34 3.57 -29.32 -0.64
CA MET A 34 3.31 -27.88 -0.47
C MET A 34 4.59 -27.07 -0.19
N GLN A 35 5.63 -27.70 0.34
CA GLN A 35 6.89 -27.06 0.71
C GLN A 35 7.60 -26.43 -0.48
N THR A 36 7.47 -27.00 -1.68
CA THR A 36 8.06 -26.45 -2.92
C THR A 36 7.55 -25.04 -3.21
N GLU A 37 6.27 -24.74 -2.98
CA GLU A 37 5.71 -23.39 -3.18
C GLU A 37 6.28 -22.39 -2.18
N GLU A 38 6.48 -22.81 -0.93
CA GLU A 38 7.09 -22.01 0.12
C GLU A 38 8.56 -21.72 -0.21
N ASP A 39 9.33 -22.74 -0.62
CA ASP A 39 10.73 -22.59 -1.00
C ASP A 39 10.90 -21.64 -2.20
N ILE A 40 10.01 -21.72 -3.20
CA ILE A 40 10.01 -20.79 -4.33
C ILE A 40 9.66 -19.37 -3.87
N ALA A 41 8.75 -19.18 -2.94
CA ALA A 41 8.44 -17.87 -2.36
C ALA A 41 9.63 -17.30 -1.57
N ILE A 42 10.33 -18.15 -0.80
CA ILE A 42 11.59 -17.80 -0.11
C ILE A 42 12.65 -17.39 -1.13
N LEU A 43 12.86 -18.20 -2.17
CA LEU A 43 13.84 -17.90 -3.23
C LEU A 43 13.50 -16.58 -3.95
N ALA A 44 12.21 -16.32 -4.20
CA ALA A 44 11.75 -15.07 -4.79
C ALA A 44 12.07 -13.84 -3.92
N SER A 45 12.04 -13.99 -2.59
CA SER A 45 12.44 -12.94 -1.65
C SER A 45 13.94 -12.60 -1.74
N MET A 46 14.77 -13.56 -2.15
CA MET A 46 16.22 -13.39 -2.33
C MET A 46 16.59 -12.68 -3.63
N LEU A 47 15.65 -12.55 -4.59
CA LEU A 47 15.88 -11.83 -5.83
C LEU A 47 15.75 -10.33 -5.65
N THR A 48 16.77 -9.60 -6.13
CA THR A 48 16.78 -8.13 -6.20
C THR A 48 16.99 -7.67 -7.64
N THR A 49 16.73 -6.39 -7.91
CA THR A 49 16.98 -5.81 -9.23
C THR A 49 17.94 -4.63 -9.12
N THR A 50 18.66 -4.37 -10.20
CA THR A 50 19.58 -3.22 -10.29
C THR A 50 18.87 -1.87 -10.23
N GLN A 51 17.55 -1.84 -10.43
CA GLN A 51 16.72 -0.63 -10.45
C GLN A 51 15.73 -0.57 -9.26
N GLY A 52 15.95 -1.41 -8.22
CA GLY A 52 15.09 -1.45 -7.04
C GLY A 52 13.78 -2.19 -7.30
N ARG A 53 12.67 -1.47 -7.44
CA ARG A 53 11.33 -2.06 -7.60
C ARG A 53 11.14 -2.68 -8.98
N THR A 54 10.48 -3.83 -9.05
CA THR A 54 10.08 -4.50 -10.31
C THR A 54 8.58 -4.76 -10.30
N ASP A 55 7.96 -4.61 -11.47
CA ASP A 55 6.57 -4.96 -11.76
C ASP A 55 6.41 -6.44 -12.16
N LEU A 56 7.49 -7.22 -12.16
CA LEU A 56 7.46 -8.64 -12.51
C LEU A 56 7.24 -9.50 -11.27
N ASP A 57 6.29 -10.43 -11.37
CA ASP A 57 6.05 -11.47 -10.38
C ASP A 57 7.27 -12.42 -10.32
N LYS A 58 8.03 -12.33 -9.22
CA LYS A 58 9.27 -13.09 -9.03
C LYS A 58 9.00 -14.58 -8.84
N VAL A 59 7.93 -14.95 -8.14
CA VAL A 59 7.55 -16.34 -7.92
C VAL A 59 7.27 -17.00 -9.27
N ARG A 60 6.45 -16.35 -10.08
CA ARG A 60 6.14 -16.85 -11.42
C ARG A 60 7.33 -16.88 -12.35
N LEU A 61 8.27 -15.95 -12.22
CA LEU A 61 9.52 -15.98 -13.00
C LEU A 61 10.39 -17.19 -12.65
N ILE A 62 10.47 -17.55 -11.37
CA ILE A 62 11.21 -18.73 -10.92
C ILE A 62 10.53 -19.99 -11.45
N TRP A 63 9.20 -20.10 -11.34
CA TRP A 63 8.44 -21.21 -11.91
C TRP A 63 8.68 -21.36 -13.42
N ASP A 64 8.61 -20.27 -14.19
CA ASP A 64 8.85 -20.31 -15.62
C ASP A 64 10.31 -20.70 -15.96
N ALA A 65 11.26 -20.24 -15.13
CA ALA A 65 12.67 -20.60 -15.31
C ALA A 65 12.88 -22.09 -15.06
N ILE A 66 12.35 -22.64 -13.97
CA ILE A 66 12.41 -24.07 -13.66
C ILE A 66 11.74 -24.90 -14.77
N ALA A 67 10.54 -24.48 -15.22
CA ALA A 67 9.80 -25.16 -16.27
C ALA A 67 10.52 -25.15 -17.63
N SER A 68 11.37 -24.17 -17.88
CA SER A 68 12.15 -24.06 -19.12
C SER A 68 13.46 -24.84 -19.09
N THR A 69 13.91 -25.26 -17.91
CA THR A 69 15.12 -26.11 -17.75
C THR A 69 14.72 -27.58 -17.79
N LYS A 70 15.47 -28.39 -18.56
CA LYS A 70 15.21 -29.83 -18.70
C LYS A 70 15.95 -30.67 -17.65
N ALA A 71 16.72 -30.04 -16.81
CA ALA A 71 17.54 -30.67 -15.78
C ALA A 71 17.71 -29.76 -14.57
N PRO A 72 18.01 -30.31 -13.39
CA PRO A 72 18.36 -29.51 -12.22
C PRO A 72 19.50 -28.54 -12.54
N SER A 73 19.39 -27.31 -12.07
CA SER A 73 20.34 -26.23 -12.33
C SER A 73 20.92 -25.72 -11.02
N ASP A 74 22.15 -25.25 -11.05
CA ASP A 74 22.69 -24.48 -9.93
C ASP A 74 22.07 -23.08 -9.85
N GLU A 75 22.41 -22.34 -8.78
CA GLU A 75 21.87 -21.01 -8.53
C GLU A 75 22.20 -19.99 -9.63
N SER A 76 23.36 -20.15 -10.30
CA SER A 76 23.84 -19.23 -11.33
C SER A 76 23.10 -19.47 -12.65
N ALA A 77 22.96 -20.74 -13.06
CA ALA A 77 22.21 -21.14 -14.25
C ALA A 77 20.72 -20.80 -14.11
N LEU A 78 20.14 -21.02 -12.91
CA LEU A 78 18.76 -20.64 -12.63
C LEU A 78 18.57 -19.10 -12.72
N LEU A 79 19.51 -18.32 -12.17
CA LEU A 79 19.45 -16.85 -12.26
C LEU A 79 19.56 -16.35 -13.71
N GLU A 80 20.39 -16.97 -14.53
CA GLU A 80 20.48 -16.65 -15.94
C GLU A 80 19.16 -16.93 -16.65
N THR A 81 18.56 -18.10 -16.40
CA THR A 81 17.25 -18.47 -16.95
C THR A 81 16.14 -17.53 -16.49
N ILE A 82 16.13 -17.14 -15.21
CA ILE A 82 15.21 -16.11 -14.67
C ILE A 82 15.35 -14.80 -15.45
N ASN A 83 16.58 -14.38 -15.75
CA ASN A 83 16.82 -13.15 -16.50
C ASN A 83 16.34 -13.24 -17.96
N VAL A 84 16.47 -14.40 -18.60
CA VAL A 84 15.93 -14.67 -19.94
C VAL A 84 14.39 -14.59 -19.90
N GLN A 85 13.73 -15.30 -18.98
CA GLN A 85 12.28 -15.27 -18.83
C GLN A 85 11.77 -13.86 -18.51
N ALA A 86 12.48 -13.12 -17.68
CA ALA A 86 12.16 -11.72 -17.40
C ALA A 86 12.23 -10.83 -18.66
N ALA A 87 13.20 -11.05 -19.52
CA ALA A 87 13.31 -10.32 -20.79
C ALA A 87 12.15 -10.65 -21.74
N VAL A 88 11.75 -11.93 -21.84
CA VAL A 88 10.58 -12.37 -22.62
C VAL A 88 9.30 -11.72 -22.09
N ARG A 89 9.06 -11.80 -20.79
CA ARG A 89 7.86 -11.22 -20.16
C ARG A 89 7.79 -9.70 -20.34
N ARG A 90 8.92 -9.00 -20.32
CA ARG A 90 8.94 -7.55 -20.57
C ARG A 90 8.50 -7.19 -21.98
N ARG A 91 8.78 -8.04 -22.96
CA ARG A 91 8.39 -7.83 -24.37
C ARG A 91 6.91 -8.17 -24.63
N LYS A 92 6.25 -8.89 -23.69
CA LYS A 92 4.85 -9.24 -23.85
C LYS A 92 4.01 -7.96 -23.98
N ARG A 93 3.13 -7.94 -24.99
CA ARG A 93 2.20 -6.82 -25.22
C ARG A 93 1.22 -6.71 -24.04
N ARG A 94 0.87 -5.50 -23.65
CA ARG A 94 -0.17 -5.26 -22.68
C ARG A 94 -1.54 -5.51 -23.30
N GLU A 95 -2.41 -6.13 -22.54
CA GLU A 95 -3.80 -6.42 -22.86
C GLU A 95 -4.71 -5.60 -21.98
N LYS A 96 -5.94 -5.35 -22.44
CA LYS A 96 -6.93 -4.56 -21.70
C LYS A 96 -7.78 -5.46 -20.84
N PHE A 97 -7.81 -5.20 -19.55
CA PHE A 97 -8.66 -5.87 -18.58
C PHE A 97 -9.60 -4.89 -17.88
N THR A 98 -10.72 -5.38 -17.40
CA THR A 98 -11.63 -4.65 -16.52
C THR A 98 -11.69 -5.37 -15.18
N PHE A 99 -11.17 -4.73 -14.15
CA PHE A 99 -11.29 -5.20 -12.78
C PHE A 99 -12.64 -4.78 -12.21
N ILE A 100 -13.39 -5.72 -11.65
CA ILE A 100 -14.69 -5.50 -11.02
C ILE A 100 -14.61 -5.76 -9.53
N SER A 101 -15.03 -4.78 -8.77
CA SER A 101 -15.12 -4.81 -7.31
C SER A 101 -16.41 -4.13 -6.84
N SER A 102 -16.56 -3.94 -5.53
CA SER A 102 -17.61 -3.13 -4.92
C SER A 102 -17.08 -2.35 -3.72
N LEU A 103 -17.79 -1.30 -3.35
CA LEU A 103 -17.48 -0.44 -2.20
C LEU A 103 -18.71 -0.23 -1.33
N SER A 104 -18.52 -0.10 -0.02
CA SER A 104 -19.56 0.21 0.96
C SER A 104 -20.00 1.67 0.90
N VAL A 105 -20.32 2.17 -0.29
CA VAL A 105 -20.85 3.53 -0.50
C VAL A 105 -22.26 3.45 -1.09
N ALA A 106 -23.11 4.41 -0.72
CA ALA A 106 -24.48 4.45 -1.21
C ALA A 106 -24.51 4.59 -2.74
N ARG A 107 -25.35 3.77 -3.41
CA ARG A 107 -25.52 3.84 -4.86
C ARG A 107 -26.05 5.21 -5.27
N GLY A 108 -25.44 5.79 -6.30
CA GLY A 108 -25.82 7.12 -6.79
C GLY A 108 -25.25 8.30 -5.99
N TRP A 109 -24.63 8.06 -4.82
CA TRP A 109 -23.94 9.09 -4.07
C TRP A 109 -22.63 9.51 -4.74
N ALA A 110 -21.82 8.55 -5.20
CA ALA A 110 -20.58 8.81 -5.92
C ALA A 110 -20.86 9.31 -7.35
N PRO A 111 -19.98 10.14 -7.93
CA PRO A 111 -20.03 10.51 -9.34
C PRO A 111 -19.86 9.27 -10.22
N ALA A 112 -20.23 9.38 -11.51
CA ALA A 112 -20.12 8.25 -12.43
C ALA A 112 -18.69 7.72 -12.59
N SER A 113 -17.68 8.59 -12.40
CA SER A 113 -16.28 8.18 -12.41
C SER A 113 -15.40 9.13 -11.59
N ILE A 114 -14.29 8.57 -11.10
CA ILE A 114 -13.22 9.32 -10.40
C ILE A 114 -11.88 8.91 -11.03
N LYS A 115 -11.07 9.87 -11.42
CA LYS A 115 -9.69 9.62 -11.84
C LYS A 115 -8.80 9.46 -10.60
N VAL A 116 -8.11 8.31 -10.53
CA VAL A 116 -7.16 7.97 -9.47
C VAL A 116 -5.87 7.64 -10.17
N ASP A 117 -4.81 8.37 -9.86
CA ASP A 117 -3.54 8.31 -10.58
C ASP A 117 -3.75 8.31 -12.10
N ASP A 118 -3.30 7.29 -12.82
CA ASP A 118 -3.48 7.19 -14.27
C ASP A 118 -4.76 6.42 -14.68
N LEU A 119 -5.43 5.78 -13.73
CA LEU A 119 -6.62 4.99 -13.98
C LEU A 119 -7.92 5.74 -13.64
N THR A 120 -9.03 5.19 -14.12
CA THR A 120 -10.36 5.73 -13.86
C THR A 120 -11.24 4.66 -13.22
N VAL A 121 -11.73 4.96 -12.01
CA VAL A 121 -12.71 4.15 -11.30
C VAL A 121 -14.12 4.59 -11.72
N ARG A 122 -14.90 3.70 -12.30
CA ARG A 122 -16.30 3.92 -12.67
C ARG A 122 -17.22 3.34 -11.62
N PHE A 123 -18.28 4.05 -11.29
CA PHE A 123 -19.29 3.64 -10.29
C PHE A 123 -20.61 3.29 -10.98
N PHE A 124 -21.19 2.13 -10.67
CA PHE A 124 -22.43 1.65 -11.25
C PHE A 124 -23.63 1.93 -10.32
N LYS A 125 -24.41 2.95 -10.66
CA LYS A 125 -25.60 3.36 -9.87
C LYS A 125 -26.70 2.30 -9.83
N ASN A 126 -26.88 1.57 -10.94
CA ASN A 126 -27.98 0.62 -11.13
C ASN A 126 -27.55 -0.86 -10.93
N GLY A 127 -26.51 -1.10 -10.12
CA GLY A 127 -25.94 -2.43 -9.95
C GLY A 127 -24.95 -2.82 -11.05
N LEU A 128 -24.50 -4.07 -11.00
CA LEU A 128 -23.51 -4.58 -11.95
C LEU A 128 -24.11 -4.74 -13.36
N PRO A 129 -23.50 -4.17 -14.41
CA PRO A 129 -23.96 -4.36 -15.78
C PRO A 129 -23.99 -5.85 -16.21
N ARG A 130 -25.00 -6.25 -16.97
CA ARG A 130 -25.22 -7.65 -17.41
C ARG A 130 -24.02 -8.27 -18.12
N ARG A 131 -23.22 -7.49 -18.85
CA ARG A 131 -22.00 -7.96 -19.54
C ARG A 131 -20.98 -8.62 -18.61
N TYR A 132 -21.02 -8.31 -17.31
CA TYR A 132 -20.13 -8.89 -16.29
C TYR A 132 -20.80 -10.05 -15.51
N ALA A 133 -21.93 -10.57 -16.00
CA ALA A 133 -22.70 -11.63 -15.31
C ALA A 133 -21.89 -12.93 -15.13
N SER A 134 -20.94 -13.23 -16.03
CA SER A 134 -20.02 -14.38 -15.93
C SER A 134 -19.16 -14.38 -14.63
N ARG A 135 -19.13 -13.25 -13.89
CA ARG A 135 -18.55 -13.20 -12.54
C ARG A 135 -19.15 -14.25 -11.61
N ILE A 136 -20.46 -14.55 -11.76
CA ILE A 136 -21.16 -15.51 -10.92
C ILE A 136 -20.56 -16.91 -11.08
N ASP A 137 -20.08 -17.27 -12.27
CA ASP A 137 -19.57 -18.60 -12.55
C ASP A 137 -18.28 -18.92 -11.78
N VAL A 138 -17.40 -17.91 -11.57
CA VAL A 138 -16.15 -18.09 -10.80
C VAL A 138 -16.33 -17.90 -9.29
N THR A 139 -17.45 -17.35 -8.85
CA THR A 139 -17.66 -17.06 -7.41
C THR A 139 -18.62 -18.03 -6.74
N ARG A 140 -19.45 -18.73 -7.54
CA ARG A 140 -20.51 -19.61 -7.03
C ARG A 140 -19.99 -20.69 -6.09
N ASP A 141 -18.98 -21.43 -6.51
CA ASP A 141 -18.47 -22.55 -5.72
C ASP A 141 -17.68 -22.05 -4.50
N ALA A 142 -16.89 -20.98 -4.64
CA ALA A 142 -16.17 -20.39 -3.54
C ALA A 142 -17.10 -19.84 -2.44
N ILE A 143 -18.24 -19.26 -2.82
CA ILE A 143 -19.30 -18.82 -1.87
C ILE A 143 -20.00 -20.04 -1.26
N LYS A 144 -20.38 -21.03 -2.08
CA LYS A 144 -21.08 -22.24 -1.63
C LYS A 144 -20.28 -23.02 -0.59
N TRP A 145 -18.97 -23.08 -0.74
CA TRP A 145 -18.07 -23.79 0.20
C TRP A 145 -17.54 -22.90 1.32
N GLY A 146 -17.99 -21.64 1.41
CA GLY A 146 -17.63 -20.74 2.50
C GLY A 146 -16.22 -20.18 2.44
N HIS A 147 -15.52 -20.31 1.30
CA HIS A 147 -14.19 -19.75 1.13
C HIS A 147 -14.19 -18.22 1.03
N ILE A 148 -15.29 -17.65 0.54
CA ILE A 148 -15.51 -16.21 0.48
C ILE A 148 -16.95 -15.88 0.89
N SER A 149 -17.13 -14.72 1.52
CA SER A 149 -18.46 -14.19 1.82
C SER A 149 -19.06 -13.53 0.58
N PRO A 150 -20.38 -13.63 0.33
CA PRO A 150 -21.00 -12.88 -0.74
C PRO A 150 -20.85 -11.37 -0.49
N ASN A 151 -20.67 -10.60 -1.56
CA ASN A 151 -20.70 -9.15 -1.44
C ASN A 151 -22.10 -8.68 -1.02
N PRO A 152 -22.20 -7.74 -0.05
CA PRO A 152 -23.49 -7.14 0.26
C PRO A 152 -24.12 -6.53 -1.00
N GLU A 153 -25.36 -6.89 -1.30
CA GLU A 153 -26.07 -6.41 -2.50
C GLU A 153 -26.21 -4.89 -2.54
N SER A 154 -26.24 -4.26 -1.38
CA SER A 154 -26.34 -2.80 -1.22
C SER A 154 -25.08 -2.04 -1.65
N TYR A 155 -23.93 -2.71 -1.71
CA TYR A 155 -22.66 -2.06 -2.09
C TYR A 155 -22.71 -1.53 -3.54
N CYS A 156 -22.02 -0.42 -3.75
CA CYS A 156 -21.87 0.14 -5.08
C CYS A 156 -20.79 -0.63 -5.86
N TYR A 157 -21.16 -1.28 -6.96
CA TYR A 157 -20.18 -1.89 -7.85
C TYR A 157 -19.33 -0.85 -8.55
N ILE A 158 -18.06 -1.19 -8.76
CA ILE A 158 -17.09 -0.36 -9.47
C ILE A 158 -16.35 -1.16 -10.53
N ALA A 159 -15.86 -0.46 -11.55
CA ALA A 159 -14.97 -1.01 -12.56
C ALA A 159 -13.71 -0.13 -12.71
N ILE A 160 -12.56 -0.78 -12.86
CA ILE A 160 -11.27 -0.15 -13.17
C ILE A 160 -10.71 -0.81 -14.41
N ASN A 161 -10.50 -0.02 -15.48
CA ASN A 161 -9.86 -0.53 -16.68
C ASN A 161 -8.34 -0.40 -16.53
N VAL A 162 -7.63 -1.50 -16.76
CA VAL A 162 -6.16 -1.58 -16.67
C VAL A 162 -5.59 -2.17 -17.95
N GLU A 163 -4.38 -1.75 -18.31
CA GLU A 163 -3.56 -2.39 -19.33
C GLU A 163 -2.40 -3.10 -18.63
N ALA A 164 -2.32 -4.43 -18.80
CA ALA A 164 -1.37 -5.29 -18.10
C ALA A 164 -0.87 -6.41 -19.02
N LYS A 165 0.28 -7.00 -18.70
CA LYS A 165 0.87 -8.10 -19.45
C LYS A 165 0.30 -9.47 -19.08
N ASN A 166 -0.35 -9.55 -17.93
CA ASN A 166 -0.99 -10.77 -17.40
C ASN A 166 -2.05 -10.39 -16.33
N HIS A 167 -2.78 -11.40 -15.87
CA HIS A 167 -3.85 -11.24 -14.89
C HIS A 167 -3.34 -10.77 -13.52
N THR A 168 -2.18 -11.25 -13.06
CA THR A 168 -1.58 -10.86 -11.77
C THR A 168 -1.25 -9.37 -11.76
N GLU A 169 -0.53 -8.88 -12.79
CA GLU A 169 -0.23 -7.45 -12.94
C GLU A 169 -1.52 -6.61 -13.00
N ALA A 170 -2.55 -7.12 -13.69
CA ALA A 170 -3.85 -6.44 -13.78
C ALA A 170 -4.53 -6.30 -12.42
N PHE A 171 -4.53 -7.38 -11.62
CA PHE A 171 -5.06 -7.34 -10.25
C PHE A 171 -4.25 -6.38 -9.35
N GLU A 172 -2.92 -6.44 -9.39
CA GLU A 172 -2.06 -5.59 -8.57
C GLU A 172 -2.27 -4.11 -8.87
N LEU A 173 -2.25 -3.72 -10.16
CA LEU A 173 -2.48 -2.35 -10.57
C LEU A 173 -3.86 -1.85 -10.14
N ALA A 174 -4.92 -2.63 -10.43
CA ALA A 174 -6.27 -2.22 -10.10
C ALA A 174 -6.52 -2.15 -8.58
N THR A 175 -6.00 -3.10 -7.82
CA THR A 175 -6.13 -3.11 -6.35
C THR A 175 -5.39 -1.94 -5.72
N ARG A 176 -4.18 -1.61 -6.21
CA ARG A 176 -3.44 -0.44 -5.76
C ARG A 176 -4.25 0.84 -5.91
N GLU A 177 -4.86 1.05 -7.07
CA GLU A 177 -5.68 2.24 -7.33
C GLU A 177 -6.98 2.27 -6.51
N LEU A 178 -7.59 1.08 -6.31
CA LEU A 178 -8.74 0.94 -5.43
C LEU A 178 -8.38 1.30 -3.98
N ASP A 179 -7.26 0.79 -3.46
CA ASP A 179 -6.81 1.06 -2.09
C ASP A 179 -6.44 2.54 -1.91
N LEU A 180 -5.82 3.17 -2.92
CA LEU A 180 -5.51 4.59 -2.89
C LEU A 180 -6.80 5.44 -2.84
N LEU A 181 -7.80 5.09 -3.65
CA LEU A 181 -9.10 5.75 -3.63
C LEU A 181 -9.80 5.57 -2.29
N ARG A 182 -9.86 4.33 -1.77
CA ARG A 182 -10.45 4.02 -0.46
C ARG A 182 -9.73 4.75 0.68
N GLY A 183 -8.40 4.81 0.62
CA GLY A 183 -7.59 5.55 1.56
C GLY A 183 -7.94 7.04 1.59
N ALA A 184 -8.12 7.65 0.44
CA ALA A 184 -8.54 9.04 0.34
C ALA A 184 -9.99 9.23 0.83
N PHE A 185 -10.90 8.28 0.58
CA PHE A 185 -12.25 8.28 1.18
C PHE A 185 -12.16 8.19 2.71
N CYS A 186 -11.45 7.19 3.24
CA CYS A 186 -11.35 6.96 4.68
C CYS A 186 -10.64 8.12 5.39
N TRP A 187 -9.60 8.71 4.78
CA TRP A 187 -8.94 9.89 5.34
C TRP A 187 -9.89 11.07 5.53
N LEU A 188 -10.90 11.24 4.63
CA LEU A 188 -11.94 12.26 4.76
C LEU A 188 -13.10 11.84 5.65
N ALA A 189 -13.45 10.55 5.66
CA ALA A 189 -14.71 10.03 6.17
C ALA A 189 -14.62 9.38 7.55
N ASN A 190 -13.48 8.77 7.90
CA ASN A 190 -13.34 8.09 9.18
C ASN A 190 -13.58 9.06 10.34
N PRO A 191 -14.27 8.64 11.43
CA PRO A 191 -14.43 9.45 12.63
C PRO A 191 -13.07 9.74 13.29
N GLN A 192 -12.98 10.85 14.03
CA GLN A 192 -11.75 11.22 14.73
C GLN A 192 -11.64 10.55 16.10
N VAL A 193 -12.77 10.16 16.65
CA VAL A 193 -12.88 9.49 17.94
C VAL A 193 -13.79 8.29 17.80
N GLU A 194 -13.57 7.28 18.62
CA GLU A 194 -14.47 6.15 18.69
C GLU A 194 -15.81 6.60 19.30
N GLN A 195 -16.89 6.31 18.58
CA GLN A 195 -18.24 6.42 19.15
C GLN A 195 -18.62 5.05 19.75
N ILE A 196 -18.36 4.88 21.03
CA ILE A 196 -18.75 3.66 21.75
C ILE A 196 -20.24 3.75 22.03
N LEU A 197 -21.05 3.03 21.27
CA LEU A 197 -22.42 2.70 21.64
C LEU A 197 -22.38 1.36 22.39
N LEU A 198 -22.97 1.32 23.57
CA LEU A 198 -23.09 0.09 24.38
C LEU A 198 -23.57 -1.09 23.51
N GLY A 199 -22.80 -2.19 23.47
CA GLY A 199 -23.11 -3.39 22.69
C GLY A 199 -22.68 -3.36 21.22
N SER A 200 -21.87 -2.39 20.78
CA SER A 200 -21.34 -2.42 19.41
C SER A 200 -20.22 -3.47 19.27
N GLU A 201 -20.37 -4.37 18.30
CA GLU A 201 -19.29 -5.27 17.87
C GLU A 201 -18.04 -4.49 17.47
N TYR A 202 -16.86 -5.09 17.69
CA TYR A 202 -15.60 -4.54 17.21
C TYR A 202 -15.61 -4.44 15.68
N LYS A 203 -15.66 -3.21 15.18
CA LYS A 203 -15.62 -2.92 13.73
C LYS A 203 -14.31 -2.28 13.37
N PRO A 204 -13.76 -2.59 12.20
CA PRO A 204 -12.59 -1.87 11.69
C PRO A 204 -12.81 -0.35 11.65
N VAL A 205 -11.71 0.41 11.76
CA VAL A 205 -11.76 1.89 11.80
C VAL A 205 -12.25 2.47 10.47
N ASN A 206 -11.92 1.82 9.35
CA ASN A 206 -12.32 2.29 8.03
C ASN A 206 -13.81 2.17 7.82
N VAL A 207 -14.46 3.29 7.49
CA VAL A 207 -15.89 3.35 7.19
C VAL A 207 -16.20 2.97 5.73
N VAL A 208 -15.24 3.18 4.80
CA VAL A 208 -15.40 2.75 3.40
C VAL A 208 -14.59 1.50 3.15
N ARG A 209 -15.28 0.37 2.95
CA ARG A 209 -14.71 -0.96 2.77
C ARG A 209 -14.90 -1.46 1.34
N SER A 210 -13.95 -2.27 0.87
CA SER A 210 -14.13 -3.04 -0.38
C SER A 210 -15.08 -4.21 -0.16
N GLY A 211 -15.62 -4.74 -1.26
CA GLY A 211 -16.28 -6.03 -1.22
C GLY A 211 -15.31 -7.17 -0.91
N SER A 212 -15.84 -8.34 -0.58
CA SER A 212 -15.07 -9.51 -0.15
C SER A 212 -14.20 -10.11 -1.25
N PHE A 213 -14.51 -9.87 -2.51
CA PHE A 213 -13.77 -10.42 -3.65
C PHE A 213 -13.84 -9.53 -4.90
N HIS A 214 -12.87 -9.74 -5.78
CA HIS A 214 -12.67 -9.04 -7.03
C HIS A 214 -12.53 -10.01 -8.19
N THR A 215 -12.98 -9.62 -9.38
CA THR A 215 -12.87 -10.42 -10.60
C THR A 215 -12.27 -9.62 -11.74
N LEU A 216 -11.59 -10.30 -12.65
CA LEU A 216 -10.99 -9.70 -13.82
C LEU A 216 -11.75 -10.11 -15.07
N HIS A 217 -12.02 -9.18 -15.96
CA HIS A 217 -12.81 -9.37 -17.17
C HIS A 217 -12.04 -8.87 -18.40
N GLU A 218 -12.28 -9.51 -19.52
CA GLU A 218 -11.83 -9.05 -20.83
C GLU A 218 -12.63 -7.81 -21.29
N ALA A 219 -12.22 -7.23 -22.41
CA ALA A 219 -12.94 -6.12 -23.04
C ALA A 219 -14.40 -6.48 -23.39
N SER A 220 -14.68 -7.74 -23.70
CA SER A 220 -16.01 -8.29 -23.95
C SER A 220 -16.94 -8.24 -22.73
N GLY A 221 -16.35 -8.19 -21.52
CA GLY A 221 -17.05 -8.32 -20.24
C GLY A 221 -17.10 -9.76 -19.70
N LYS A 222 -16.63 -10.75 -20.45
CA LYS A 222 -16.45 -12.12 -19.94
C LYS A 222 -15.31 -12.16 -18.92
N VAL A 223 -15.39 -13.09 -17.97
CA VAL A 223 -14.29 -13.36 -17.02
C VAL A 223 -13.03 -13.73 -17.78
N ALA A 224 -11.92 -13.05 -17.46
CA ALA A 224 -10.63 -13.27 -18.10
C ALA A 224 -9.84 -14.44 -17.49
N THR A 225 -10.16 -14.80 -16.24
CA THR A 225 -9.48 -15.87 -15.51
C THR A 225 -10.41 -16.47 -14.44
N SER A 226 -10.22 -17.74 -14.14
CA SER A 226 -10.87 -18.40 -13.00
C SER A 226 -10.27 -17.98 -11.66
N THR A 227 -9.11 -17.31 -11.67
CA THR A 227 -8.47 -16.78 -10.45
C THR A 227 -9.36 -15.70 -9.85
N LEU A 228 -9.67 -15.88 -8.58
CA LEU A 228 -10.46 -14.96 -7.77
C LEU A 228 -9.51 -14.28 -6.76
N MET A 229 -9.51 -12.95 -6.75
CA MET A 229 -8.85 -12.19 -5.69
C MET A 229 -9.87 -11.88 -4.59
N TYR A 230 -9.55 -12.18 -3.35
CA TYR A 230 -10.45 -11.97 -2.21
C TYR A 230 -9.76 -11.21 -1.09
N GLU A 231 -10.57 -10.60 -0.23
CA GLU A 231 -10.14 -9.89 0.96
C GLU A 231 -10.25 -10.81 2.18
N PRO A 232 -9.14 -11.39 2.69
CA PRO A 232 -9.18 -12.40 3.77
C PRO A 232 -9.88 -11.89 5.03
N ASN A 233 -9.66 -10.61 5.37
CA ASN A 233 -10.20 -9.95 6.55
C ASN A 233 -11.47 -9.14 6.23
N HIS A 234 -12.23 -9.55 5.20
CA HIS A 234 -13.44 -8.83 4.85
C HIS A 234 -14.45 -8.86 6.01
N SER A 235 -14.87 -7.68 6.41
CA SER A 235 -15.97 -7.46 7.35
C SER A 235 -16.96 -6.48 6.71
N PRO A 236 -18.25 -6.82 6.63
CA PRO A 236 -19.25 -5.92 6.09
C PRO A 236 -19.29 -4.59 6.82
N ALA A 237 -19.52 -3.51 6.08
CA ALA A 237 -19.66 -2.16 6.62
C ALA A 237 -20.99 -1.56 6.22
N ASN A 238 -21.49 -0.62 7.01
CA ASN A 238 -22.65 0.17 6.66
C ASN A 238 -22.35 1.02 5.42
N LEU A 239 -23.41 1.33 4.65
CA LEU A 239 -23.26 2.19 3.48
C LEU A 239 -22.86 3.60 3.91
N TYR A 240 -21.76 4.06 3.37
CA TYR A 240 -21.30 5.43 3.57
C TYR A 240 -21.91 6.38 2.54
N SER A 241 -22.36 7.54 3.02
CA SER A 241 -22.68 8.72 2.21
C SER A 241 -22.40 9.97 3.04
N HIS A 242 -21.93 11.03 2.39
CA HIS A 242 -21.71 12.31 3.05
C HIS A 242 -22.88 13.26 2.77
N SER A 243 -23.29 14.05 3.74
CA SER A 243 -24.41 15.02 3.63
C SER A 243 -24.18 16.08 2.56
N ASP A 244 -22.92 16.50 2.35
CA ASP A 244 -22.51 17.39 1.25
C ASP A 244 -21.57 16.66 0.27
N PRO A 245 -22.11 15.95 -0.73
CA PRO A 245 -21.31 15.24 -1.72
C PRO A 245 -20.41 16.18 -2.55
N LYS A 246 -20.88 17.39 -2.86
CA LYS A 246 -20.11 18.34 -3.69
C LYS A 246 -18.82 18.76 -2.98
N ARG A 247 -18.91 19.09 -1.72
CA ARG A 247 -17.75 19.45 -0.87
C ARG A 247 -16.81 18.25 -0.70
N PHE A 248 -17.35 17.08 -0.40
CA PHE A 248 -16.59 15.85 -0.23
C PHE A 248 -15.77 15.51 -1.47
N PHE A 249 -16.40 15.43 -2.64
CA PHE A 249 -15.70 15.09 -3.88
C PHE A 249 -14.76 16.19 -4.39
N ARG A 250 -14.99 17.44 -4.04
CA ARG A 250 -14.02 18.53 -4.26
C ARG A 250 -12.75 18.29 -3.45
N SER A 251 -12.87 17.99 -2.15
CA SER A 251 -11.75 17.69 -1.27
C SER A 251 -11.01 16.43 -1.74
N LEU A 252 -11.74 15.37 -2.08
CA LEU A 252 -11.17 14.14 -2.62
C LEU A 252 -10.33 14.39 -3.89
N LYS A 253 -10.84 15.15 -4.85
CA LYS A 253 -10.10 15.51 -6.07
C LYS A 253 -8.82 16.28 -5.76
N ILE A 254 -8.82 17.17 -4.78
CA ILE A 254 -7.64 17.91 -4.35
C ILE A 254 -6.59 16.93 -3.78
N ILE A 255 -6.99 16.00 -2.93
CA ILE A 255 -6.10 14.99 -2.33
C ILE A 255 -5.47 14.13 -3.42
N LEU A 256 -6.31 13.51 -4.27
CA LEU A 256 -5.84 12.64 -5.35
C LEU A 256 -4.93 13.38 -6.34
N ARG A 257 -5.17 14.66 -6.61
CA ARG A 257 -4.27 15.50 -7.41
C ARG A 257 -2.93 15.68 -6.70
N LYS A 258 -2.94 16.06 -5.42
CA LYS A 258 -1.71 16.30 -4.64
C LYS A 258 -0.87 15.04 -4.47
N LEU A 259 -1.47 13.86 -4.40
CA LEU A 259 -0.76 12.58 -4.38
C LEU A 259 -0.03 12.24 -5.69
N ARG A 260 -0.13 13.11 -6.74
CA ARG A 260 0.57 12.96 -8.02
C ARG A 260 1.60 14.07 -8.28
N GLU A 261 1.60 15.11 -7.45
CA GLU A 261 2.27 16.40 -7.77
C GLU A 261 3.78 16.40 -7.59
N LYS A 262 4.53 15.36 -7.30
CA LYS A 262 6.00 15.38 -7.44
C LYS A 262 6.81 14.67 -6.33
N ALA A 263 8.10 14.86 -6.45
CA ALA A 263 9.28 14.42 -5.72
C ALA A 263 9.12 13.12 -4.90
N TYR A 264 8.21 13.07 -3.93
CA TYR A 264 7.97 11.88 -3.10
C TYR A 264 6.48 11.49 -3.01
N SER A 265 5.67 11.92 -3.97
CA SER A 265 4.23 11.61 -4.02
C SER A 265 3.93 10.11 -3.99
N GLY A 266 4.75 9.30 -4.64
CA GLY A 266 4.65 7.83 -4.56
C GLY A 266 4.74 7.30 -3.13
N ARG A 267 5.62 7.87 -2.30
CA ARG A 267 5.73 7.53 -0.88
C ARG A 267 4.47 7.89 -0.10
N LEU A 268 3.89 9.06 -0.38
CA LEU A 268 2.63 9.49 0.27
C LEU A 268 1.46 8.59 -0.13
N ALA A 269 1.39 8.18 -1.40
CA ALA A 269 0.40 7.22 -1.89
C ALA A 269 0.57 5.86 -1.21
N ASP A 270 1.80 5.35 -1.11
CA ASP A 270 2.11 4.08 -0.43
C ASP A 270 1.77 4.15 1.07
N ALA A 271 2.05 5.28 1.73
CA ALA A 271 1.66 5.49 3.12
C ALA A 271 0.13 5.46 3.30
N LEU A 272 -0.62 6.11 2.40
CA LEU A 272 -2.08 6.10 2.44
C LEU A 272 -2.67 4.71 2.14
N ILE A 273 -2.08 3.94 1.25
CA ILE A 273 -2.45 2.53 1.00
C ILE A 273 -2.18 1.67 2.24
N ARG A 274 -1.03 1.84 2.91
CA ARG A 274 -0.72 1.15 4.18
C ARG A 274 -1.72 1.50 5.27
N PHE A 275 -2.05 2.79 5.40
CA PHE A 275 -3.09 3.27 6.31
C PHE A 275 -4.43 2.59 6.05
N THR A 276 -4.84 2.50 4.77
CA THR A 276 -6.09 1.84 4.37
C THR A 276 -6.10 0.38 4.81
N LYS A 277 -5.06 -0.37 4.47
CA LYS A 277 -4.96 -1.80 4.81
C LYS A 277 -4.87 -2.03 6.31
N ALA A 278 -4.20 -1.15 7.05
CA ALA A 278 -4.10 -1.24 8.50
C ALA A 278 -5.48 -1.14 9.18
N PHE A 279 -6.26 -0.16 8.79
CA PHE A 279 -7.55 0.11 9.44
C PHE A 279 -8.74 -0.66 8.82
N ASP A 280 -8.45 -1.58 7.90
CA ASP A 280 -9.36 -2.64 7.48
C ASP A 280 -9.32 -3.86 8.43
N GLU A 281 -8.28 -3.99 9.25
CA GLU A 281 -8.16 -5.08 10.21
C GLU A 281 -9.26 -5.03 11.27
N ALA A 282 -9.84 -6.21 11.56
CA ALA A 282 -10.80 -6.35 12.64
C ALA A 282 -10.08 -6.43 14.01
N ASP A 283 -8.90 -7.05 14.05
CA ASP A 283 -8.05 -7.11 15.22
C ASP A 283 -7.39 -5.75 15.46
N ALA A 284 -7.67 -5.15 16.62
CA ALA A 284 -7.21 -3.81 16.95
C ALA A 284 -5.69 -3.71 17.16
N ASP A 285 -5.06 -4.79 17.67
CA ASP A 285 -3.61 -4.83 17.87
C ASP A 285 -2.90 -4.84 16.52
N MET A 286 -3.36 -5.69 15.60
CA MET A 286 -2.84 -5.74 14.24
C MET A 286 -3.11 -4.44 13.48
N ALA A 287 -4.30 -3.85 13.63
CA ALA A 287 -4.65 -2.55 13.06
C ALA A 287 -3.68 -1.46 13.54
N PHE A 288 -3.38 -1.45 14.84
CA PHE A 288 -2.48 -0.49 15.45
C PHE A 288 -1.04 -0.65 14.92
N VAL A 289 -0.49 -1.87 14.96
CA VAL A 289 0.90 -2.15 14.50
C VAL A 289 1.08 -1.81 13.02
N LYS A 290 0.11 -2.20 12.16
CA LYS A 290 0.14 -1.86 10.73
C LYS A 290 -0.06 -0.35 10.51
N GLY A 291 -0.95 0.30 11.28
CA GLY A 291 -1.18 1.74 11.24
C GLY A 291 0.05 2.54 11.66
N TRP A 292 0.76 2.06 12.68
CA TRP A 292 2.04 2.63 13.10
C TRP A 292 3.06 2.62 11.94
N SER A 293 3.19 1.50 11.22
CA SER A 293 4.05 1.42 10.04
C SER A 293 3.66 2.42 8.93
N ALA A 294 2.38 2.74 8.80
CA ALA A 294 1.93 3.78 7.87
C ALA A 294 2.40 5.18 8.32
N LEU A 295 2.31 5.50 9.62
CA LEU A 295 2.81 6.77 10.18
C LEU A 295 4.34 6.86 10.05
N GLU A 296 5.09 5.80 10.40
CA GLU A 296 6.55 5.75 10.23
C GLU A 296 6.96 6.05 8.80
N SER A 297 6.23 5.55 7.80
CA SER A 297 6.54 5.78 6.39
C SER A 297 6.43 7.24 5.96
N LEU A 298 5.73 8.09 6.73
CA LEU A 298 5.63 9.54 6.53
C LEU A 298 6.70 10.34 7.29
N LEU A 299 7.43 9.71 8.22
CA LEU A 299 8.34 10.40 9.14
C LEU A 299 9.77 9.83 9.15
N SER A 300 10.03 8.72 8.47
CA SER A 300 11.36 8.10 8.43
C SER A 300 11.67 7.51 7.06
N SER A 301 12.92 7.70 6.61
CA SER A 301 13.42 7.12 5.35
C SER A 301 14.15 5.80 5.55
N THR A 302 14.65 5.52 6.76
CA THR A 302 15.53 4.39 7.04
C THR A 302 15.07 3.58 8.24
N ARG A 303 15.85 3.50 9.30
CA ARG A 303 15.51 2.76 10.53
C ARG A 303 14.66 3.62 11.47
N ALA A 304 13.70 2.97 12.15
CA ALA A 304 12.89 3.63 13.16
C ALA A 304 13.78 4.13 14.32
N ASP A 305 13.93 5.44 14.40
CA ASP A 305 14.43 6.16 15.58
C ASP A 305 13.19 6.76 16.26
N TYR A 306 12.69 6.11 17.30
CA TYR A 306 11.47 6.54 17.97
C TYR A 306 11.57 7.94 18.59
N PRO A 307 12.67 8.32 19.28
CA PRO A 307 12.87 9.71 19.71
C PRO A 307 12.80 10.71 18.57
N ALA A 308 13.41 10.45 17.43
CA ALA A 308 13.31 11.31 16.26
C ALA A 308 11.88 11.37 15.72
N LEU A 309 11.18 10.22 15.62
CA LEU A 309 9.81 10.17 15.15
C LEU A 309 8.87 11.01 16.04
N VAL A 310 9.04 10.93 17.36
CA VAL A 310 8.28 11.77 18.32
C VAL A 310 8.51 13.25 18.05
N ARG A 311 9.78 13.68 17.92
CA ARG A 311 10.12 15.09 17.63
C ARG A 311 9.51 15.57 16.32
N LEU A 312 9.71 14.81 15.23
CA LEU A 312 9.21 15.13 13.89
C LEU A 312 7.69 15.27 13.86
N CYS A 313 6.99 14.34 14.53
CA CYS A 313 5.54 14.32 14.57
C CYS A 313 4.98 15.50 15.37
N THR A 314 5.57 15.80 16.53
CA THR A 314 5.09 16.83 17.45
C THR A 314 5.41 18.25 17.00
N PHE A 315 6.35 18.43 16.07
CA PHE A 315 6.61 19.71 15.42
C PHE A 315 5.35 20.36 14.82
N LEU A 316 4.39 19.54 14.38
CA LEU A 316 3.17 19.97 13.71
C LEU A 316 2.05 20.46 14.67
N TYR A 317 2.30 20.47 15.98
CA TYR A 317 1.27 20.77 16.99
C TYR A 317 1.65 21.96 17.86
N ALA A 318 0.66 22.81 18.16
CA ALA A 318 0.83 23.96 19.04
C ALA A 318 1.08 23.54 20.51
N ASP A 319 0.27 22.59 21.03
CA ASP A 319 0.51 21.96 22.33
C ASP A 319 1.41 20.75 22.16
N ARG A 320 2.68 21.03 22.06
CA ARG A 320 3.70 20.04 21.81
C ARG A 320 3.87 19.05 22.96
N ALA A 321 3.90 19.56 24.20
CA ALA A 321 4.14 18.74 25.39
C ALA A 321 3.05 17.66 25.55
N TYR A 322 1.79 18.04 25.34
CA TYR A 322 0.67 17.09 25.35
C TYR A 322 0.83 16.02 24.26
N HIS A 323 1.11 16.43 23.01
CA HIS A 323 1.21 15.50 21.91
C HIS A 323 2.46 14.60 22.01
N GLU A 324 3.55 15.10 22.60
CA GLU A 324 4.74 14.32 22.90
C GLU A 324 4.45 13.22 23.93
N ALA A 325 3.74 13.56 25.01
CA ALA A 325 3.30 12.58 25.99
C ALA A 325 2.39 11.50 25.37
N VAL A 326 1.44 11.92 24.52
CA VAL A 326 0.51 10.98 23.87
C VAL A 326 1.25 10.07 22.90
N ILE A 327 2.08 10.58 21.99
CA ILE A 327 2.77 9.75 20.99
C ILE A 327 3.81 8.83 21.64
N SER A 328 4.46 9.26 22.73
CA SER A 328 5.36 8.40 23.51
C SER A 328 4.64 7.19 24.09
N GLN A 329 3.40 7.35 24.56
CA GLN A 329 2.57 6.22 25.01
C GLN A 329 2.19 5.28 23.84
N LEU A 330 1.98 5.83 22.64
CA LEU A 330 1.76 4.99 21.45
C LEU A 330 3.03 4.20 21.08
N VAL A 331 4.23 4.77 21.25
CA VAL A 331 5.51 4.06 21.07
C VAL A 331 5.63 2.90 22.05
N GLU A 332 5.37 3.14 23.34
CA GLU A 332 5.41 2.09 24.37
C GLU A 332 4.40 0.97 24.09
N HIS A 333 3.20 1.35 23.69
CA HIS A 333 2.18 0.36 23.31
C HIS A 333 2.62 -0.46 22.09
N ARG A 334 3.18 0.16 21.06
CA ARG A 334 3.73 -0.54 19.90
C ARG A 334 4.80 -1.55 20.31
N ASN A 335 5.73 -1.16 21.18
CA ASN A 335 6.80 -2.04 21.64
C ASN A 335 6.25 -3.21 22.46
N SER A 336 5.24 -2.99 23.29
CA SER A 336 4.61 -4.01 24.09
C SER A 336 3.71 -4.96 23.27
N SER A 337 2.97 -4.45 22.27
CA SER A 337 2.07 -5.24 21.42
C SER A 337 2.77 -6.27 20.55
N VAL A 338 4.08 -6.09 20.28
CA VAL A 338 4.90 -7.07 19.57
C VAL A 338 5.23 -8.29 20.46
N HIS A 339 5.16 -8.15 21.79
CA HIS A 339 5.62 -9.16 22.74
C HIS A 339 4.54 -9.70 23.69
N ARG A 340 3.35 -9.10 23.71
CA ARG A 340 2.26 -9.50 24.65
C ARG A 340 0.91 -9.46 23.92
N VAL A 341 0.02 -10.37 24.30
CA VAL A 341 -1.40 -10.27 23.98
C VAL A 341 -1.94 -9.10 24.82
N SER A 342 -2.34 -8.00 24.17
CA SER A 342 -2.84 -6.81 24.83
C SER A 342 -4.37 -6.85 24.99
N ASP A 343 -4.90 -6.00 25.87
CA ASP A 343 -6.34 -5.73 25.92
C ASP A 343 -6.74 -4.93 24.67
N GLY A 344 -7.44 -5.58 23.75
CA GLY A 344 -7.84 -5.00 22.45
C GLY A 344 -8.61 -3.69 22.54
N THR A 345 -9.20 -3.37 23.72
CA THR A 345 -9.90 -2.10 23.96
C THR A 345 -8.97 -0.89 23.87
N LEU A 346 -7.79 -0.99 24.50
CA LEU A 346 -6.81 0.10 24.51
C LEU A 346 -6.21 0.28 23.10
N SER A 347 -5.89 -0.81 22.42
CA SER A 347 -5.36 -0.78 21.06
C SER A 347 -6.34 -0.11 20.09
N ARG A 348 -7.63 -0.35 20.27
CA ARG A 348 -8.66 0.29 19.46
C ARG A 348 -8.70 1.81 19.68
N LEU A 349 -8.66 2.29 20.93
CA LEU A 349 -8.55 3.71 21.23
C LEU A 349 -7.29 4.31 20.59
N PHE A 350 -6.18 3.61 20.66
CA PHE A 350 -4.92 4.05 20.12
C PHE A 350 -4.91 4.09 18.58
N CYS A 351 -5.69 3.24 17.90
CA CYS A 351 -5.90 3.35 16.45
C CYS A 351 -6.48 4.72 16.06
N TYR A 352 -7.46 5.25 16.82
CA TYR A 352 -8.03 6.57 16.53
C TYR A 352 -7.03 7.69 16.82
N ARG A 353 -6.22 7.59 17.88
CA ARG A 353 -5.16 8.56 18.17
C ARG A 353 -4.09 8.54 17.08
N LEU A 354 -3.65 7.36 16.69
CA LEU A 354 -2.68 7.15 15.60
C LEU A 354 -3.19 7.72 14.28
N GLN A 355 -4.48 7.51 13.96
CA GLN A 355 -5.13 8.09 12.80
C GLN A 355 -5.07 9.63 12.81
N GLY A 356 -5.20 10.25 13.99
CA GLY A 356 -5.06 11.70 14.15
C GLY A 356 -3.67 12.18 13.76
N PHE A 357 -2.62 11.54 14.28
CA PHE A 357 -1.23 11.84 13.92
C PHE A 357 -0.96 11.62 12.43
N PHE A 358 -1.39 10.49 11.87
CA PHE A 358 -1.26 10.22 10.45
C PHE A 358 -1.93 11.30 9.59
N ARG A 359 -3.13 11.75 9.96
CA ARG A 359 -3.86 12.79 9.21
C ARG A 359 -3.13 14.13 9.19
N VAL A 360 -2.59 14.56 10.33
CA VAL A 360 -1.86 15.84 10.44
C VAL A 360 -0.57 15.76 9.63
N THR A 361 0.19 14.66 9.77
CA THR A 361 1.44 14.46 9.05
C THR A 361 1.23 14.37 7.53
N LEU A 362 0.24 13.58 7.08
CA LEU A 362 -0.07 13.50 5.64
C LEU A 362 -0.54 14.85 5.10
N LYS A 363 -1.36 15.60 5.85
CA LYS A 363 -1.81 16.94 5.48
C LYS A 363 -0.63 17.91 5.31
N PHE A 364 0.35 17.86 6.23
CA PHE A 364 1.57 18.64 6.13
C PHE A 364 2.30 18.35 4.80
N HIS A 365 2.56 17.08 4.48
CA HIS A 365 3.22 16.71 3.24
C HIS A 365 2.43 17.15 2.01
N LEU A 366 1.12 16.86 1.95
CA LEU A 366 0.27 17.25 0.82
C LEU A 366 0.20 18.77 0.61
N ALA A 367 0.31 19.55 1.69
CA ALA A 367 0.29 21.01 1.59
C ALA A 367 1.65 21.59 1.14
N ASN A 368 2.76 20.99 1.58
CA ASN A 368 4.07 21.60 1.54
C ASN A 368 5.08 20.89 0.62
N GLN A 369 4.77 19.71 0.05
CA GLN A 369 5.72 18.94 -0.77
C GLN A 369 6.38 19.73 -1.91
N LYS A 370 5.72 20.76 -2.44
CA LYS A 370 6.27 21.63 -3.49
C LYS A 370 7.44 22.51 -3.03
N HIS A 371 7.60 22.69 -1.74
CA HIS A 371 8.68 23.48 -1.15
C HIS A 371 9.95 22.68 -0.92
N PHE A 372 9.86 21.33 -1.01
CA PHE A 372 10.95 20.42 -0.75
C PHE A 372 11.43 19.76 -2.06
N GLN A 373 12.76 19.63 -2.21
CA GLN A 373 13.37 18.90 -3.33
C GLN A 373 13.13 17.38 -3.21
N GLY A 374 13.01 16.88 -1.98
CA GLY A 374 12.79 15.48 -1.70
C GLY A 374 12.24 15.24 -0.30
N PHE A 375 12.00 13.98 0.01
CA PHE A 375 11.47 13.56 1.31
C PHE A 375 12.42 13.88 2.46
N GLU A 376 13.74 13.70 2.25
CA GLU A 376 14.76 13.97 3.28
C GLU A 376 14.76 15.44 3.70
N GLU A 377 14.59 16.35 2.76
CA GLU A 377 14.51 17.78 3.06
C GLU A 377 13.28 18.12 3.90
N ALA A 378 12.14 17.44 3.62
CA ALA A 378 10.94 17.57 4.45
C ALA A 378 11.19 17.04 5.89
N MET A 379 11.97 15.96 6.04
CA MET A 379 12.35 15.44 7.36
C MET A 379 13.27 16.41 8.09
N HIS A 380 14.28 16.95 7.43
CA HIS A 380 15.16 17.97 8.00
C HIS A 380 14.39 19.23 8.43
N PHE A 381 13.36 19.61 7.67
CA PHE A 381 12.48 20.71 8.07
C PHE A 381 11.73 20.41 9.37
N LEU A 382 11.16 19.21 9.51
CA LEU A 382 10.45 18.79 10.71
C LEU A 382 11.36 18.57 11.92
N ASP A 383 12.65 18.28 11.70
CA ASP A 383 13.68 18.16 12.74
C ASP A 383 14.36 19.52 13.03
N GLY A 384 13.79 20.59 12.52
CA GLY A 384 14.29 21.95 12.70
C GLY A 384 14.08 22.49 14.11
N PRO A 385 14.54 23.74 14.35
CA PRO A 385 14.31 24.42 15.64
C PRO A 385 12.83 24.55 15.97
N HIS A 386 12.54 24.50 17.25
CA HIS A 386 11.17 24.48 17.76
C HIS A 386 10.73 25.81 18.40
N THR A 387 11.66 26.77 18.49
CA THR A 387 11.36 28.13 19.00
C THR A 387 11.65 29.17 17.91
N ILE A 388 10.94 30.29 17.98
CA ILE A 388 11.14 31.41 17.05
C ILE A 388 12.55 31.97 17.21
N GLU A 389 13.03 32.09 18.45
CA GLU A 389 14.35 32.62 18.77
C GLU A 389 15.48 31.77 18.14
N GLU A 390 15.34 30.46 18.16
CA GLU A 390 16.30 29.53 17.56
C GLU A 390 16.27 29.60 16.03
N LEU A 391 15.08 29.75 15.42
CA LEU A 391 14.91 29.96 14.00
C LEU A 391 15.54 31.29 13.56
N ASP A 392 15.26 32.39 14.28
CA ASP A 392 15.84 33.70 14.00
C ASP A 392 17.37 33.67 14.09
N ARG A 393 17.92 32.98 15.07
CA ARG A 393 19.37 32.77 15.20
C ARG A 393 19.94 32.01 14.00
N ARG A 394 19.29 30.92 13.56
CA ARG A 394 19.74 30.16 12.37
C ARG A 394 19.64 30.99 11.10
N MET A 395 18.58 31.78 10.93
CA MET A 395 18.45 32.71 9.80
C MET A 395 19.59 33.73 9.80
N ALA A 396 19.88 34.35 10.94
CA ALA A 396 20.99 35.32 11.08
C ALA A 396 22.37 34.68 10.71
N LEU A 397 22.63 33.45 11.19
CA LEU A 397 23.84 32.73 10.84
C LEU A 397 23.93 32.36 9.36
N ALA A 398 22.79 31.96 8.75
CA ALA A 398 22.71 31.67 7.32
C ALA A 398 22.95 32.92 6.47
N MET A 399 22.41 34.07 6.88
CA MET A 399 22.68 35.38 6.21
C MET A 399 24.13 35.76 6.33
N LEU A 400 24.77 35.55 7.52
CA LEU A 400 26.17 35.77 7.72
C LEU A 400 27.01 34.86 6.81
N ALA A 401 26.72 33.55 6.78
CA ALA A 401 27.42 32.62 5.89
C ALA A 401 27.29 33.02 4.41
N LYS A 402 26.12 33.48 3.97
CA LYS A 402 25.91 33.98 2.62
C LYS A 402 26.80 35.16 2.31
N SER A 403 27.00 36.11 3.25
CA SER A 403 27.91 37.27 3.05
C SER A 403 29.33 36.85 2.81
N PHE A 404 29.83 35.78 3.42
CA PHE A 404 31.17 35.22 3.16
C PHE A 404 31.25 34.54 1.79
N LEU A 405 30.18 33.91 1.31
CA LEU A 405 30.15 33.30 -0.01
C LEU A 405 30.06 34.36 -1.12
N ASP A 406 29.34 35.46 -0.88
CA ASP A 406 29.23 36.58 -1.80
C ASP A 406 30.55 37.40 -1.86
N ASN A 407 31.34 37.45 -0.76
CA ASN A 407 32.61 38.15 -0.67
C ASN A 407 33.72 37.24 -0.10
N PRO A 408 34.17 36.23 -0.85
CA PRO A 408 35.23 35.34 -0.37
C PRO A 408 36.54 36.12 -0.18
N ALA A 409 37.27 35.84 0.91
CA ALA A 409 38.57 36.41 1.13
C ALA A 409 39.47 36.10 -0.06
N LYS A 410 40.10 37.15 -0.64
CA LYS A 410 41.10 36.95 -1.71
C LYS A 410 42.30 36.23 -1.10
N PRO A 411 42.87 35.22 -1.80
CA PRO A 411 44.11 34.62 -1.34
C PRO A 411 45.20 35.72 -1.25
N PRO A 412 46.08 35.66 -0.25
CA PRO A 412 47.18 36.61 -0.15
C PRO A 412 47.97 36.53 -1.45
N THR A 413 48.06 37.67 -2.18
CA THR A 413 48.96 37.81 -3.33
C THR A 413 50.36 37.73 -2.77
N GLY A 414 51.04 36.54 -2.92
CA GLY A 414 52.43 36.33 -2.65
C GLY A 414 53.31 37.04 -3.65
#